data_cf8bb4f45b5d9f2468bfd13368ac73bd
#
_entry.id   cf8bb4f45b5d9f2468bfd13368ac73bd
#
_cell.length_a   1.000
_cell.length_b   1.000
_cell.length_c   1.000
_cell.angle_alpha   90.00
_cell.angle_beta   90.00
_cell.angle_gamma   90.00
#
_symmetry.space_group_name_H-M   'P 1'
#
loop_
_entity.id
_entity.type
_entity.pdbx_description
1 polymer ?
#
loop_
_entity_poly.entity_id
_entity_poly.type
_entity_poly.pdbx_seq_one_letter_code
_entity_poly.pdbx_strand_id
1 'polypeptide(L)'
;CKIPRWDLGKFHGVDKELGSSMKSVGEVMAIGRTFEEAIQKGLRMIGQGMHGFVENKELVIADLDKALREPTDKRIFVISKAFRAGYTVDQVHELTKIDCWFLEKLMNIMDTSRELHSFMADGELPMIPVDLLRKAKVQGFSDFQIARALGLEQAMDGEEAILAVRNFRKSAGILPVVKQIDTLAAEYPAQTNYLYLTYSGTANDVRYLGDRKSIVVLGSGAYRIGSSVEFDWCGVQALNTIRQEGYRSVMINYNPETVSTDYDMCDRLYFDAVSYTHLTL
;
A
#
# COMPACT_ATOMS: atom_id res chain seq x y z
N CYS A 1 -1.22 9.77 -2.99
CA CYS A 1 -1.37 9.93 -1.55
C CYS A 1 0.02 9.84 -0.89
N LYS A 2 0.41 10.87 -0.12
CA LYS A 2 1.63 10.85 0.71
C LYS A 2 1.22 10.58 2.16
N ILE A 3 1.84 9.60 2.79
CA ILE A 3 1.59 9.24 4.18
C ILE A 3 2.91 9.33 4.94
N PRO A 4 3.00 10.14 6.00
CA PRO A 4 4.19 10.22 6.83
C PRO A 4 4.44 8.94 7.61
N ARG A 5 5.71 8.63 7.85
CA ARG A 5 6.12 7.61 8.79
C ARG A 5 6.56 8.27 10.09
N TRP A 6 5.95 7.86 11.20
CA TRP A 6 6.30 8.28 12.55
C TRP A 6 6.87 7.08 13.32
N ASP A 7 8.06 7.21 13.84
CA ASP A 7 8.70 6.20 14.68
C ASP A 7 8.58 6.55 16.18
N LEU A 8 7.47 7.18 16.59
CA LEU A 8 7.26 7.69 17.95
C LEU A 8 7.36 6.61 19.02
N GLY A 9 7.03 5.37 18.69
CA GLY A 9 7.15 4.25 19.62
C GLY A 9 8.59 3.85 19.97
N LYS A 10 9.60 4.35 19.25
CA LYS A 10 11.02 4.10 19.52
C LYS A 10 11.60 5.00 20.62
N PHE A 11 10.86 6.02 21.03
CA PHE A 11 11.31 6.98 22.02
C PHE A 11 10.43 6.94 23.28
N HIS A 12 11.05 6.95 24.44
CA HIS A 12 10.34 7.06 25.71
C HIS A 12 9.98 8.53 25.99
N GLY A 13 8.78 8.77 26.50
CA GLY A 13 8.34 10.10 26.93
C GLY A 13 7.99 11.09 25.80
N VAL A 14 7.94 10.64 24.55
CA VAL A 14 7.51 11.48 23.43
C VAL A 14 5.99 11.61 23.43
N ASP A 15 5.53 12.85 23.29
CA ASP A 15 4.13 13.15 23.03
C ASP A 15 3.72 12.57 21.65
N LYS A 16 2.69 11.73 21.65
CA LYS A 16 2.18 11.04 20.45
C LYS A 16 1.10 11.82 19.70
N GLU A 17 0.64 12.93 20.28
CA GLU A 17 -0.35 13.77 19.63
C GLU A 17 0.29 14.54 18.47
N LEU A 18 -0.33 14.46 17.29
CA LEU A 18 0.11 15.12 16.07
C LEU A 18 -0.48 16.54 16.02
N GLY A 19 0.39 17.52 15.90
CA GLY A 19 0.05 18.92 15.75
C GLY A 19 0.77 19.56 14.57
N SER A 20 1.05 20.86 14.66
CA SER A 20 1.73 21.62 13.61
C SER A 20 3.23 21.38 13.52
N SER A 21 3.86 20.82 14.56
CA SER A 21 5.29 20.50 14.54
C SER A 21 5.55 19.19 13.80
N MET A 22 6.64 19.16 13.02
CA MET A 22 7.07 17.96 12.31
C MET A 22 7.57 16.90 13.28
N LYS A 23 6.94 15.71 13.26
CA LYS A 23 7.33 14.53 14.04
C LYS A 23 7.64 13.31 13.17
N SER A 24 7.45 13.42 11.85
CA SER A 24 7.74 12.33 10.89
C SER A 24 9.23 12.20 10.65
N VAL A 25 9.66 10.97 10.34
CA VAL A 25 11.06 10.63 10.01
C VAL A 25 11.24 10.24 8.55
N GLY A 26 10.14 9.99 7.84
CA GLY A 26 10.08 9.64 6.43
C GLY A 26 8.65 9.67 5.94
N GLU A 27 8.47 9.35 4.67
CA GLU A 27 7.16 9.31 4.04
C GLU A 27 7.10 8.26 2.92
N VAL A 28 5.88 7.90 2.57
CA VAL A 28 5.59 7.02 1.43
C VAL A 28 4.70 7.76 0.43
N MET A 29 4.88 7.46 -0.85
CA MET A 29 3.96 7.89 -1.89
C MET A 29 3.26 6.67 -2.48
N ALA A 30 1.95 6.64 -2.31
CA ALA A 30 1.09 5.61 -2.89
C ALA A 30 0.24 6.21 -4.01
N ILE A 31 0.18 5.50 -5.12
CA ILE A 31 -0.53 5.93 -6.31
C ILE A 31 -1.61 4.92 -6.64
N GLY A 32 -2.80 5.41 -6.89
CA GLY A 32 -3.97 4.62 -7.25
C GLY A 32 -4.95 5.47 -8.06
N ARG A 33 -5.95 4.84 -8.65
CA ARG A 33 -6.99 5.51 -9.43
C ARG A 33 -8.22 5.87 -8.60
N THR A 34 -8.29 5.37 -7.38
CA THR A 34 -9.31 5.71 -6.39
C THR A 34 -8.65 6.01 -5.04
N PHE A 35 -9.39 6.70 -4.17
CA PHE A 35 -8.90 6.97 -2.81
C PHE A 35 -8.68 5.67 -2.05
N GLU A 36 -9.62 4.72 -2.15
CA GLU A 36 -9.55 3.42 -1.49
C GLU A 36 -8.26 2.67 -1.87
N GLU A 37 -7.93 2.62 -3.16
CA GLU A 37 -6.71 1.98 -3.65
C GLU A 37 -5.45 2.67 -3.10
N ALA A 38 -5.39 4.00 -3.20
CA ALA A 38 -4.22 4.77 -2.79
C ALA A 38 -3.97 4.67 -1.28
N ILE A 39 -5.01 4.81 -0.45
CA ILE A 39 -4.87 4.74 1.00
C ILE A 39 -4.47 3.33 1.48
N GLN A 40 -5.03 2.28 0.89
CA GLN A 40 -4.68 0.90 1.20
C GLN A 40 -3.21 0.61 0.91
N LYS A 41 -2.72 1.01 -0.25
CA LYS A 41 -1.31 0.90 -0.63
C LYS A 41 -0.41 1.66 0.34
N GLY A 42 -0.72 2.94 0.59
CA GLY A 42 0.08 3.80 1.46
C GLY A 42 0.21 3.26 2.88
N LEU A 43 -0.89 2.80 3.46
CA LEU A 43 -0.88 2.25 4.82
C LEU A 43 -0.04 0.96 4.92
N ARG A 44 0.03 0.14 3.87
CA ARG A 44 0.94 -1.02 3.85
C ARG A 44 2.40 -0.61 3.70
N MET A 45 2.67 0.41 2.90
CA MET A 45 4.03 0.91 2.63
C MET A 45 4.71 1.52 3.85
N ILE A 46 3.96 2.04 4.84
CA ILE A 46 4.53 2.63 6.07
C ILE A 46 5.43 1.63 6.81
N GLY A 47 5.14 0.32 6.73
CA GLY A 47 6.01 -0.73 7.28
C GLY A 47 6.11 -0.73 8.82
N GLN A 48 5.00 -0.47 9.51
CA GLN A 48 4.88 -0.47 10.97
C GLN A 48 4.07 -1.68 11.50
N GLY A 49 4.07 -2.79 10.75
CA GLY A 49 3.32 -3.99 11.11
C GLY A 49 1.82 -3.91 10.82
N MET A 50 1.37 -2.86 10.14
CA MET A 50 -0.04 -2.70 9.73
C MET A 50 -0.26 -3.13 8.29
N HIS A 51 -1.39 -3.78 8.04
CA HIS A 51 -1.69 -4.42 6.77
C HIS A 51 -2.71 -3.64 5.92
N GLY A 52 -2.72 -2.31 6.01
CA GLY A 52 -3.67 -1.43 5.34
C GLY A 52 -4.86 -1.06 6.23
N PHE A 53 -5.91 -0.51 5.62
CA PHE A 53 -7.15 -0.13 6.32
C PHE A 53 -8.06 -1.35 6.47
N VAL A 54 -7.66 -2.25 7.36
CA VAL A 54 -8.38 -3.48 7.73
C VAL A 54 -8.24 -3.69 9.23
N GLU A 55 -8.83 -4.76 9.76
CA GLU A 55 -8.61 -5.10 11.16
C GLU A 55 -7.14 -5.48 11.39
N ASN A 56 -6.45 -4.64 12.13
CA ASN A 56 -5.12 -4.92 12.67
C ASN A 56 -5.30 -5.45 14.10
N LYS A 57 -5.26 -6.77 14.26
CA LYS A 57 -5.56 -7.47 15.54
C LYS A 57 -4.60 -7.06 16.65
N GLU A 58 -3.39 -6.71 16.30
CA GLU A 58 -2.28 -6.33 17.18
C GLU A 58 -2.52 -4.97 17.87
N LEU A 59 -3.41 -4.14 17.32
CA LEU A 59 -3.75 -2.85 17.90
C LEU A 59 -4.86 -3.00 18.94
N VAL A 60 -4.50 -2.99 20.21
CA VAL A 60 -5.46 -3.01 21.34
C VAL A 60 -5.81 -1.59 21.75
N ILE A 61 -7.11 -1.28 21.82
CA ILE A 61 -7.64 0.04 22.18
C ILE A 61 -8.68 -0.14 23.28
N ALA A 62 -8.43 0.48 24.42
CA ALA A 62 -9.32 0.37 25.58
C ALA A 62 -10.54 1.30 25.49
N ASP A 63 -10.36 2.49 24.89
CA ASP A 63 -11.38 3.52 24.76
C ASP A 63 -11.33 4.08 23.33
N LEU A 64 -12.31 3.67 22.51
CA LEU A 64 -12.40 4.08 21.09
C LEU A 64 -12.72 5.57 20.95
N ASP A 65 -13.62 6.12 21.78
CA ASP A 65 -14.02 7.52 21.70
C ASP A 65 -12.85 8.45 21.97
N LYS A 66 -12.07 8.15 23.02
CA LYS A 66 -10.87 8.90 23.35
C LYS A 66 -9.84 8.80 22.23
N ALA A 67 -9.57 7.59 21.74
CA ALA A 67 -8.58 7.36 20.70
C ALA A 67 -8.96 7.96 19.34
N LEU A 68 -10.24 8.17 19.07
CA LEU A 68 -10.72 8.90 17.88
C LEU A 68 -10.52 10.41 18.03
N ARG A 69 -10.73 10.98 19.22
CA ARG A 69 -10.52 12.42 19.47
C ARG A 69 -9.05 12.81 19.43
N GLU A 70 -8.17 11.96 19.94
CA GLU A 70 -6.73 12.22 19.98
C GLU A 70 -6.08 11.98 18.61
N PRO A 71 -5.48 13.00 17.95
CA PRO A 71 -4.86 12.86 16.63
C PRO A 71 -3.47 12.22 16.72
N THR A 72 -3.42 10.91 16.93
CA THR A 72 -2.16 10.15 16.98
C THR A 72 -1.82 9.53 15.61
N ASP A 73 -0.58 9.05 15.47
CA ASP A 73 -0.10 8.30 14.30
C ASP A 73 -0.91 7.02 14.02
N LYS A 74 -1.67 6.54 14.99
CA LYS A 74 -2.50 5.34 14.88
C LYS A 74 -3.98 5.61 14.62
N ARG A 75 -4.42 6.88 14.66
CA ARG A 75 -5.84 7.22 14.56
C ARG A 75 -6.52 6.64 13.32
N ILE A 76 -5.84 6.54 12.18
CA ILE A 76 -6.39 5.90 10.97
C ILE A 76 -6.80 4.44 11.21
N PHE A 77 -6.03 3.69 11.99
CA PHE A 77 -6.34 2.31 12.34
C PHE A 77 -7.39 2.21 13.46
N VAL A 78 -7.49 3.24 14.32
CA VAL A 78 -8.59 3.36 15.29
C VAL A 78 -9.92 3.50 14.56
N ILE A 79 -9.97 4.29 13.47
CA ILE A 79 -11.16 4.47 12.64
C ILE A 79 -11.62 3.12 12.07
N SER A 80 -10.72 2.26 11.59
CA SER A 80 -11.10 0.94 11.09
C SER A 80 -11.72 0.06 12.19
N LYS A 81 -11.21 0.14 13.43
CA LYS A 81 -11.79 -0.56 14.58
C LYS A 81 -13.15 0.00 14.98
N ALA A 82 -13.32 1.32 14.96
CA ALA A 82 -14.60 1.96 15.26
C ALA A 82 -15.68 1.53 14.26
N PHE A 83 -15.39 1.55 12.97
CA PHE A 83 -16.31 1.06 11.94
C PHE A 83 -16.66 -0.42 12.12
N ARG A 84 -15.71 -1.25 12.51
CA ARG A 84 -15.97 -2.66 12.83
C ARG A 84 -16.84 -2.81 14.08
N ALA A 85 -16.69 -1.93 15.08
CA ALA A 85 -17.51 -1.90 16.27
C ALA A 85 -18.92 -1.31 16.03
N GLY A 86 -19.24 -0.88 14.79
CA GLY A 86 -20.57 -0.40 14.42
C GLY A 86 -20.72 1.13 14.48
N TYR A 87 -19.66 1.89 14.68
CA TYR A 87 -19.73 3.36 14.56
C TYR A 87 -20.13 3.77 13.16
N THR A 88 -21.00 4.78 13.05
CA THR A 88 -21.38 5.39 11.78
C THR A 88 -20.35 6.41 11.32
N VAL A 89 -20.42 6.79 10.04
CA VAL A 89 -19.60 7.89 9.49
C VAL A 89 -19.80 9.17 10.29
N ASP A 90 -21.04 9.53 10.60
CA ASP A 90 -21.36 10.74 11.37
C ASP A 90 -20.76 10.71 12.79
N GLN A 91 -20.83 9.58 13.48
CA GLN A 91 -20.23 9.43 14.81
C GLN A 91 -18.71 9.60 14.77
N VAL A 92 -18.05 8.99 13.76
CA VAL A 92 -16.60 9.14 13.58
C VAL A 92 -16.24 10.57 13.17
N HIS A 93 -17.03 11.21 12.31
CA HIS A 93 -16.88 12.62 11.96
C HIS A 93 -16.94 13.53 13.20
N GLU A 94 -17.97 13.37 14.04
CA GLU A 94 -18.14 14.17 15.26
C GLU A 94 -16.94 14.06 16.22
N LEU A 95 -16.32 12.87 16.31
CA LEU A 95 -15.20 12.63 17.20
C LEU A 95 -13.85 13.09 16.59
N THR A 96 -13.67 12.93 15.28
CA THR A 96 -12.37 13.16 14.62
C THR A 96 -12.29 14.48 13.88
N LYS A 97 -13.44 15.07 13.50
CA LYS A 97 -13.59 16.20 12.57
C LYS A 97 -13.02 15.95 11.17
N ILE A 98 -12.80 14.68 10.81
CA ILE A 98 -12.42 14.30 9.45
C ILE A 98 -13.67 14.42 8.57
N ASP A 99 -13.51 14.99 7.38
CA ASP A 99 -14.61 15.16 6.42
C ASP A 99 -15.28 13.83 6.07
N CYS A 100 -16.61 13.83 6.01
CA CYS A 100 -17.43 12.63 5.77
C CYS A 100 -17.07 11.93 4.45
N TRP A 101 -16.68 12.67 3.40
CA TRP A 101 -16.29 12.07 2.14
C TRP A 101 -15.13 11.07 2.30
N PHE A 102 -14.10 11.43 3.07
CA PHE A 102 -12.99 10.50 3.36
C PHE A 102 -13.45 9.30 4.18
N LEU A 103 -14.31 9.55 5.17
CA LEU A 103 -14.82 8.49 6.04
C LEU A 103 -15.72 7.51 5.28
N GLU A 104 -16.55 7.98 4.34
CA GLU A 104 -17.33 7.13 3.45
C GLU A 104 -16.44 6.24 2.57
N LYS A 105 -15.36 6.81 2.02
CA LYS A 105 -14.39 6.02 1.24
C LYS A 105 -13.71 4.93 2.08
N LEU A 106 -13.40 5.24 3.33
CA LEU A 106 -12.87 4.26 4.27
C LEU A 106 -13.93 3.20 4.65
N MET A 107 -15.20 3.60 4.79
CA MET A 107 -16.30 2.67 5.02
C MET A 107 -16.47 1.68 3.87
N ASN A 108 -16.34 2.12 2.60
CA ASN A 108 -16.38 1.23 1.44
C ASN A 108 -15.35 0.08 1.53
N ILE A 109 -14.16 0.36 2.06
CA ILE A 109 -13.13 -0.68 2.30
C ILE A 109 -13.61 -1.65 3.37
N MET A 110 -14.18 -1.13 4.47
CA MET A 110 -14.68 -1.97 5.56
C MET A 110 -15.85 -2.85 5.14
N ASP A 111 -16.75 -2.34 4.31
CA ASP A 111 -17.87 -3.13 3.78
C ASP A 111 -17.38 -4.28 2.90
N THR A 112 -16.42 -4.03 2.01
CA THR A 112 -15.78 -5.09 1.23
C THR A 112 -15.04 -6.10 2.12
N SER A 113 -14.39 -5.63 3.19
CA SER A 113 -13.75 -6.52 4.17
C SER A 113 -14.77 -7.40 4.89
N ARG A 114 -15.94 -6.85 5.28
CA ARG A 114 -17.04 -7.62 5.89
C ARG A 114 -17.62 -8.65 4.91
N GLU A 115 -17.81 -8.24 3.66
CA GLU A 115 -18.30 -9.12 2.60
C GLU A 115 -17.34 -10.30 2.35
N LEU A 116 -16.04 -10.05 2.27
CA LEU A 116 -15.02 -11.12 2.20
C LEU A 116 -15.09 -12.03 3.43
N HIS A 117 -15.21 -11.47 4.62
CA HIS A 117 -15.25 -12.22 5.87
C HIS A 117 -16.48 -13.13 5.98
N SER A 118 -17.59 -12.81 5.31
CA SER A 118 -18.77 -13.68 5.27
C SER A 118 -18.54 -15.00 4.51
N PHE A 119 -17.47 -15.08 3.74
CA PHE A 119 -17.02 -16.31 3.05
C PHE A 119 -15.93 -17.05 3.80
N MET A 120 -15.62 -16.66 5.05
CA MET A 120 -14.60 -17.34 5.84
C MET A 120 -14.94 -18.83 5.97
N ALA A 121 -13.97 -19.70 5.66
CA ALA A 121 -14.11 -21.14 5.71
C ALA A 121 -12.94 -21.76 6.49
N ASP A 122 -13.20 -22.88 7.11
CA ASP A 122 -12.21 -23.62 7.86
C ASP A 122 -11.32 -24.45 6.90
N GLY A 123 -10.22 -23.84 6.43
CA GLY A 123 -9.09 -24.59 5.92
C GLY A 123 -8.89 -24.66 4.41
N GLU A 124 -9.88 -24.39 3.58
CA GLU A 124 -9.74 -24.35 2.12
C GLU A 124 -10.11 -22.98 1.57
N LEU A 125 -9.54 -22.63 0.40
CA LEU A 125 -9.95 -21.39 -0.28
C LEU A 125 -11.43 -21.50 -0.65
N PRO A 126 -12.32 -20.70 -0.04
CA PRO A 126 -13.74 -20.77 -0.32
C PRO A 126 -14.03 -20.31 -1.75
N MET A 127 -15.14 -20.79 -2.30
CA MET A 127 -15.61 -20.32 -3.60
C MET A 127 -16.24 -18.93 -3.44
N ILE A 128 -15.39 -17.87 -3.54
CA ILE A 128 -15.84 -16.49 -3.51
C ILE A 128 -16.24 -16.02 -4.91
N PRO A 129 -17.24 -15.13 -5.05
CA PRO A 129 -17.61 -14.54 -6.33
C PRO A 129 -16.42 -13.79 -6.94
N VAL A 130 -16.17 -14.01 -8.22
CA VAL A 130 -15.08 -13.36 -8.97
C VAL A 130 -15.23 -11.83 -8.94
N ASP A 131 -16.46 -11.32 -8.95
CA ASP A 131 -16.73 -9.89 -8.89
C ASP A 131 -16.35 -9.29 -7.52
N LEU A 132 -16.57 -10.03 -6.43
CA LEU A 132 -16.12 -9.61 -5.10
C LEU A 132 -14.59 -9.56 -5.03
N LEU A 133 -13.92 -10.59 -5.56
CA LEU A 133 -12.46 -10.61 -5.64
C LEU A 133 -11.94 -9.42 -6.47
N ARG A 134 -12.55 -9.14 -7.62
CA ARG A 134 -12.22 -8.00 -8.47
C ARG A 134 -12.45 -6.67 -7.75
N LYS A 135 -13.60 -6.49 -7.09
CA LYS A 135 -13.92 -5.32 -6.26
C LYS A 135 -12.85 -5.08 -5.20
N ALA A 136 -12.46 -6.12 -4.46
CA ALA A 136 -11.41 -6.03 -3.45
C ALA A 136 -10.07 -5.60 -4.06
N LYS A 137 -9.65 -6.20 -5.19
CA LYS A 137 -8.41 -5.82 -5.87
C LYS A 137 -8.42 -4.37 -6.36
N VAL A 138 -9.53 -3.90 -6.94
CA VAL A 138 -9.72 -2.50 -7.38
C VAL A 138 -9.66 -1.52 -6.20
N GLN A 139 -10.16 -1.91 -5.03
CA GLN A 139 -10.06 -1.13 -3.79
C GLN A 139 -8.68 -1.26 -3.10
N GLY A 140 -7.71 -1.91 -3.72
CA GLY A 140 -6.35 -1.97 -3.23
C GLY A 140 -6.06 -3.04 -2.17
N PHE A 141 -6.92 -4.02 -1.96
CA PHE A 141 -6.62 -5.16 -1.10
C PHE A 141 -5.44 -5.96 -1.64
N SER A 142 -4.47 -6.28 -0.81
CA SER A 142 -3.42 -7.24 -1.12
C SER A 142 -3.95 -8.66 -1.06
N ASP A 143 -3.24 -9.60 -1.72
CA ASP A 143 -3.61 -11.02 -1.64
C ASP A 143 -3.53 -11.53 -0.19
N PHE A 144 -2.57 -11.01 0.61
CA PHE A 144 -2.49 -11.25 2.06
C PHE A 144 -3.75 -10.78 2.83
N GLN A 145 -4.23 -9.55 2.57
CA GLN A 145 -5.44 -9.05 3.23
C GLN A 145 -6.68 -9.88 2.90
N ILE A 146 -6.78 -10.34 1.65
CA ILE A 146 -7.87 -11.23 1.21
C ILE A 146 -7.75 -12.59 1.89
N ALA A 147 -6.57 -13.21 1.91
CA ALA A 147 -6.31 -14.47 2.59
C ALA A 147 -6.70 -14.41 4.08
N ARG A 148 -6.32 -13.32 4.75
CA ARG A 148 -6.65 -13.09 6.16
C ARG A 148 -8.15 -12.90 6.38
N ALA A 149 -8.85 -12.15 5.51
CA ALA A 149 -10.29 -11.96 5.60
C ALA A 149 -11.06 -13.28 5.40
N LEU A 150 -10.53 -14.18 4.59
CA LEU A 150 -11.09 -15.51 4.33
C LEU A 150 -10.69 -16.56 5.39
N GLY A 151 -9.85 -16.20 6.38
CA GLY A 151 -9.45 -17.10 7.46
C GLY A 151 -8.40 -18.16 7.06
N LEU A 152 -7.78 -18.04 5.88
CA LEU A 152 -6.84 -19.05 5.36
C LEU A 152 -5.59 -19.23 6.23
N GLU A 153 -5.17 -18.20 6.96
CA GLU A 153 -4.02 -18.25 7.88
C GLU A 153 -4.21 -19.23 9.06
N GLN A 154 -5.43 -19.70 9.29
CA GLN A 154 -5.72 -20.66 10.36
C GLN A 154 -5.41 -22.10 9.96
N ALA A 155 -5.33 -22.38 8.67
CA ALA A 155 -5.25 -23.70 8.11
C ALA A 155 -3.99 -23.97 7.27
N MET A 156 -3.33 -22.93 6.79
CA MET A 156 -2.13 -23.03 5.98
C MET A 156 -1.13 -21.95 6.36
N ASP A 157 0.13 -22.14 5.98
CA ASP A 157 1.15 -21.10 6.16
C ASP A 157 0.79 -19.81 5.43
N GLY A 158 1.24 -18.67 5.98
CA GLY A 158 0.88 -17.36 5.45
C GLY A 158 1.28 -17.15 3.99
N GLU A 159 2.42 -17.71 3.56
CA GLU A 159 2.85 -17.66 2.14
C GLU A 159 1.96 -18.53 1.25
N GLU A 160 1.60 -19.72 1.70
CA GLU A 160 0.68 -20.62 0.98
C GLU A 160 -0.70 -19.96 0.80
N ALA A 161 -1.21 -19.29 1.84
CA ALA A 161 -2.47 -18.57 1.81
C ALA A 161 -2.44 -17.43 0.77
N ILE A 162 -1.36 -16.66 0.71
CA ILE A 162 -1.16 -15.60 -0.30
C ILE A 162 -1.12 -16.21 -1.72
N LEU A 163 -0.39 -17.30 -1.90
CA LEU A 163 -0.27 -18.00 -3.18
C LEU A 163 -1.62 -18.55 -3.64
N ALA A 164 -2.42 -19.12 -2.75
CA ALA A 164 -3.75 -19.62 -3.06
C ALA A 164 -4.65 -18.52 -3.63
N VAL A 165 -4.74 -17.36 -2.96
CA VAL A 165 -5.48 -16.19 -3.43
C VAL A 165 -4.93 -15.68 -4.76
N ARG A 166 -3.61 -15.59 -4.90
CA ARG A 166 -2.97 -15.13 -6.13
C ARG A 166 -3.28 -16.04 -7.32
N ASN A 167 -3.17 -17.35 -7.14
CA ASN A 167 -3.46 -18.32 -8.20
C ASN A 167 -4.92 -18.26 -8.61
N PHE A 168 -5.83 -18.16 -7.64
CA PHE A 168 -7.26 -18.01 -7.91
C PHE A 168 -7.55 -16.73 -8.70
N ARG A 169 -7.04 -15.55 -8.30
CA ARG A 169 -7.29 -14.32 -9.07
C ARG A 169 -6.69 -14.37 -10.47
N LYS A 170 -5.51 -15.01 -10.63
CA LYS A 170 -4.89 -15.18 -11.97
C LYS A 170 -5.72 -16.08 -12.87
N SER A 171 -6.23 -17.19 -12.37
CA SER A 171 -7.12 -18.08 -13.12
C SER A 171 -8.43 -17.39 -13.50
N ALA A 172 -8.92 -16.46 -12.66
CA ALA A 172 -10.09 -15.63 -12.95
C ALA A 172 -9.79 -14.42 -13.87
N GLY A 173 -8.57 -14.29 -14.40
CA GLY A 173 -8.17 -13.19 -15.27
C GLY A 173 -8.07 -11.84 -14.56
N ILE A 174 -7.90 -11.81 -13.23
CA ILE A 174 -7.73 -10.59 -12.45
C ILE A 174 -6.23 -10.30 -12.35
N LEU A 175 -5.72 -9.49 -13.28
CA LEU A 175 -4.32 -9.09 -13.38
C LEU A 175 -4.21 -7.57 -13.26
N PRO A 176 -3.14 -7.05 -12.64
CA PRO A 176 -2.89 -5.61 -12.62
C PRO A 176 -2.42 -5.15 -13.99
N VAL A 177 -2.59 -3.87 -14.24
CA VAL A 177 -2.02 -3.16 -15.38
C VAL A 177 -1.02 -2.12 -14.91
N VAL A 178 -0.04 -1.81 -15.76
CA VAL A 178 0.96 -0.77 -15.52
C VAL A 178 0.47 0.54 -16.10
N LYS A 179 0.41 1.56 -15.29
CA LYS A 179 0.04 2.91 -15.66
C LYS A 179 1.20 3.87 -15.49
N GLN A 180 1.29 4.86 -16.35
CA GLN A 180 2.26 5.95 -16.27
C GLN A 180 1.66 7.10 -15.47
N ILE A 181 2.47 7.75 -14.63
CA ILE A 181 2.04 8.95 -13.92
C ILE A 181 2.06 10.11 -14.90
N ASP A 182 0.90 10.74 -15.06
CA ASP A 182 0.77 11.97 -15.83
C ASP A 182 1.09 13.16 -14.91
N THR A 183 2.19 13.84 -15.22
CA THR A 183 2.64 15.03 -14.48
C THR A 183 2.21 16.35 -15.15
N LEU A 184 1.48 16.27 -16.27
CA LEU A 184 1.13 17.40 -17.11
C LEU A 184 -0.38 17.58 -17.27
N ALA A 185 -1.19 16.97 -16.37
CA ALA A 185 -2.66 17.09 -16.35
C ALA A 185 -3.34 16.80 -17.71
N ALA A 186 -2.78 15.87 -18.49
CA ALA A 186 -3.19 15.50 -19.84
C ALA A 186 -3.14 16.66 -20.88
N GLU A 187 -2.54 17.78 -20.54
CA GLU A 187 -2.33 18.89 -21.48
C GLU A 187 -1.24 18.57 -22.52
N TYR A 188 -0.33 17.69 -22.15
CA TYR A 188 0.76 17.21 -23.00
C TYR A 188 1.05 15.73 -22.73
N PRO A 189 1.52 14.93 -23.73
CA PRO A 189 1.88 13.55 -23.47
C PRO A 189 2.98 13.43 -22.41
N ALA A 190 2.70 12.72 -21.33
CA ALA A 190 3.67 12.49 -20.27
C ALA A 190 4.83 11.63 -20.80
N GLN A 191 6.06 12.07 -20.58
CA GLN A 191 7.29 11.37 -20.97
C GLN A 191 8.07 10.85 -19.75
N THR A 192 7.44 10.85 -18.57
CA THR A 192 8.07 10.38 -17.33
C THR A 192 8.26 8.88 -17.35
N ASN A 193 9.30 8.39 -16.69
CA ASN A 193 9.51 6.97 -16.43
C ASN A 193 8.79 6.47 -15.18
N TYR A 194 7.90 7.27 -14.58
CA TYR A 194 7.18 7.02 -13.35
C TYR A 194 5.96 6.14 -13.62
N LEU A 195 5.98 4.94 -13.04
CA LEU A 195 4.98 3.90 -13.26
C LEU A 195 4.36 3.45 -11.95
N TYR A 196 3.15 2.91 -12.01
CA TYR A 196 2.49 2.23 -10.90
C TYR A 196 1.62 1.09 -11.41
N LEU A 197 1.32 0.14 -10.54
CA LEU A 197 0.43 -0.98 -10.83
C LEU A 197 -0.96 -0.70 -10.26
N THR A 198 -2.00 -1.03 -11.03
CA THR A 198 -3.39 -0.90 -10.59
C THR A 198 -4.26 -2.00 -11.17
N TYR A 199 -5.30 -2.40 -10.44
CA TYR A 199 -6.36 -3.26 -10.95
C TYR A 199 -7.53 -2.47 -11.55
N SER A 200 -7.48 -1.14 -11.47
CA SER A 200 -8.46 -0.21 -12.00
C SER A 200 -8.06 0.27 -13.40
N GLY A 201 -7.92 -0.67 -14.34
CA GLY A 201 -7.54 -0.36 -15.72
C GLY A 201 -7.69 -1.58 -16.63
N THR A 202 -7.69 -1.33 -17.95
CA THR A 202 -7.90 -2.36 -18.97
C THR A 202 -6.67 -2.63 -19.83
N ALA A 203 -5.69 -1.70 -19.83
CA ALA A 203 -4.50 -1.82 -20.67
C ALA A 203 -3.29 -1.18 -19.98
N ASN A 204 -2.09 -1.64 -20.35
CA ASN A 204 -0.83 -1.04 -19.95
C ASN A 204 -0.55 0.24 -20.78
N ASP A 205 0.00 1.26 -20.11
CA ASP A 205 0.47 2.48 -20.78
C ASP A 205 1.88 2.32 -21.34
N VAL A 206 2.61 1.30 -20.92
CA VAL A 206 3.98 1.03 -21.35
C VAL A 206 4.07 -0.23 -22.19
N ARG A 207 4.95 -0.20 -23.19
CA ARG A 207 5.32 -1.37 -23.98
C ARG A 207 6.55 -2.04 -23.37
N TYR A 208 6.51 -3.35 -23.27
CA TYR A 208 7.66 -4.16 -22.88
C TYR A 208 8.51 -4.42 -24.13
N LEU A 209 9.64 -3.72 -24.24
CA LEU A 209 10.58 -3.91 -25.35
C LEU A 209 11.56 -5.03 -24.96
N GLY A 210 11.60 -6.09 -25.77
CA GLY A 210 12.41 -7.29 -25.51
C GLY A 210 13.88 -7.21 -25.94
N ASP A 211 14.36 -6.04 -26.36
CA ASP A 211 15.68 -5.85 -26.98
C ASP A 211 16.87 -5.89 -26.00
N ARG A 212 16.66 -5.51 -24.75
CA ARG A 212 17.68 -5.53 -23.68
C ARG A 212 17.21 -6.24 -22.42
N LYS A 213 18.11 -6.97 -21.79
CA LYS A 213 17.82 -7.52 -20.45
C LYS A 213 17.64 -6.40 -19.43
N SER A 214 16.71 -6.58 -18.53
CA SER A 214 16.42 -5.63 -17.45
C SER A 214 16.89 -6.22 -16.11
N ILE A 215 17.43 -5.37 -15.27
CA ILE A 215 17.78 -5.71 -13.87
C ILE A 215 16.96 -4.80 -12.97
N VAL A 216 16.30 -5.41 -11.99
CA VAL A 216 15.47 -4.71 -11.03
C VAL A 216 16.26 -4.44 -9.76
N VAL A 217 16.26 -3.21 -9.29
CA VAL A 217 16.78 -2.79 -7.99
C VAL A 217 15.61 -2.54 -7.07
N LEU A 218 15.64 -3.15 -5.90
CA LEU A 218 14.65 -2.93 -4.84
C LEU A 218 15.14 -1.82 -3.93
N GLY A 219 14.37 -0.73 -3.82
CA GLY A 219 14.68 0.39 -2.97
C GLY A 219 14.50 0.09 -1.48
N SER A 220 14.95 1.01 -0.64
CA SER A 220 14.86 0.89 0.82
C SER A 220 13.48 1.26 1.40
N GLY A 221 12.62 1.85 0.59
CA GLY A 221 11.33 2.37 1.04
C GLY A 221 11.45 3.64 1.88
N ALA A 222 10.49 3.86 2.79
CA ALA A 222 10.47 5.04 3.64
C ALA A 222 11.66 5.06 4.61
N TYR A 223 12.23 6.23 4.79
CA TYR A 223 13.22 6.45 5.84
C TYR A 223 12.63 6.15 7.22
N ARG A 224 13.47 5.63 8.10
CA ARG A 224 13.11 5.24 9.47
C ARG A 224 14.31 5.40 10.38
N ILE A 225 14.08 5.46 11.67
CA ILE A 225 15.16 5.49 12.65
C ILE A 225 16.01 4.22 12.53
N GLY A 226 17.28 4.40 12.20
CA GLY A 226 18.27 3.33 12.01
C GLY A 226 18.41 2.81 10.57
N SER A 227 17.71 3.43 9.59
CA SER A 227 17.85 3.07 8.18
C SER A 227 17.42 4.25 7.31
N SER A 228 18.34 4.92 6.65
CA SER A 228 18.08 6.17 5.96
C SER A 228 18.81 6.26 4.61
N VAL A 229 19.44 7.40 4.32
CA VAL A 229 20.01 7.77 3.01
C VAL A 229 21.10 6.80 2.51
N GLU A 230 21.82 6.12 3.39
CA GLU A 230 22.87 5.16 3.06
C GLU A 230 22.35 3.99 2.20
N PHE A 231 21.12 3.55 2.41
CA PHE A 231 20.51 2.50 1.58
C PHE A 231 20.07 3.03 0.22
N ASP A 232 19.64 4.26 0.13
CA ASP A 232 19.34 4.89 -1.15
C ASP A 232 20.58 5.09 -1.99
N TRP A 233 21.69 5.48 -1.36
CA TRP A 233 23.00 5.56 -2.01
C TRP A 233 23.41 4.23 -2.66
N CYS A 234 23.23 3.11 -1.96
CA CYS A 234 23.49 1.78 -2.52
C CYS A 234 22.62 1.50 -3.75
N GLY A 235 21.34 1.86 -3.70
CA GLY A 235 20.40 1.73 -4.82
C GLY A 235 20.85 2.55 -6.03
N VAL A 236 21.25 3.80 -5.83
CA VAL A 236 21.78 4.68 -6.89
C VAL A 236 23.04 4.11 -7.53
N GLN A 237 24.00 3.60 -6.74
CA GLN A 237 25.21 2.99 -7.28
C GLN A 237 24.90 1.72 -8.09
N ALA A 238 23.98 0.89 -7.62
CA ALA A 238 23.53 -0.29 -8.37
C ALA A 238 22.90 0.09 -9.72
N LEU A 239 22.00 1.10 -9.74
CA LEU A 239 21.39 1.59 -10.99
C LEU A 239 22.46 2.11 -11.98
N ASN A 240 23.42 2.88 -11.51
CA ASN A 240 24.51 3.40 -12.33
C ASN A 240 25.35 2.27 -12.94
N THR A 241 25.72 1.28 -12.15
CA THR A 241 26.48 0.10 -12.62
C THR A 241 25.68 -0.69 -13.68
N ILE A 242 24.39 -0.93 -13.44
CA ILE A 242 23.51 -1.62 -14.39
C ILE A 242 23.48 -0.92 -15.75
N ARG A 243 23.40 0.41 -15.75
CA ARG A 243 23.39 1.22 -16.97
C ARG A 243 24.75 1.18 -17.68
N GLN A 244 25.86 1.25 -16.92
CA GLN A 244 27.23 1.15 -17.48
C GLN A 244 27.49 -0.20 -18.14
N GLU A 245 26.96 -1.28 -17.57
CA GLU A 245 27.04 -2.64 -18.13
C GLU A 245 26.06 -2.89 -19.30
N GLY A 246 25.32 -1.87 -19.75
CA GLY A 246 24.43 -1.94 -20.91
C GLY A 246 23.08 -2.60 -20.66
N TYR A 247 22.73 -2.87 -19.42
CA TYR A 247 21.40 -3.40 -19.05
C TYR A 247 20.40 -2.26 -18.89
N ARG A 248 19.10 -2.61 -18.99
CA ARG A 248 18.02 -1.69 -18.60
C ARG A 248 17.88 -1.70 -17.09
N SER A 249 17.93 -0.52 -16.48
CA SER A 249 17.75 -0.33 -15.05
C SER A 249 16.27 -0.13 -14.71
N VAL A 250 15.78 -0.89 -13.73
CA VAL A 250 14.42 -0.76 -13.22
C VAL A 250 14.50 -0.57 -11.71
N MET A 251 13.87 0.49 -11.19
CA MET A 251 13.76 0.74 -9.75
C MET A 251 12.35 0.45 -9.27
N ILE A 252 12.21 -0.20 -8.13
CA ILE A 252 10.96 -0.26 -7.39
C ILE A 252 11.19 0.40 -6.04
N ASN A 253 10.53 1.53 -5.79
CA ASN A 253 10.60 2.25 -4.53
C ASN A 253 9.33 3.08 -4.33
N TYR A 254 9.00 3.40 -3.09
CA TYR A 254 7.81 4.17 -2.74
C TYR A 254 8.14 5.42 -1.91
N ASN A 255 9.40 5.72 -1.68
CA ASN A 255 9.83 6.95 -1.03
C ASN A 255 10.06 8.03 -2.09
N PRO A 256 9.27 9.12 -2.11
CA PRO A 256 9.39 10.14 -3.15
C PRO A 256 10.54 11.14 -2.92
N GLU A 257 11.19 11.08 -1.76
CA GLU A 257 12.22 12.03 -1.32
C GLU A 257 13.64 11.44 -1.42
N THR A 258 13.85 10.48 -2.32
CA THR A 258 15.13 9.80 -2.51
C THR A 258 15.69 10.05 -3.90
N VAL A 259 17.03 10.08 -4.02
CA VAL A 259 17.73 10.25 -5.30
C VAL A 259 17.44 9.09 -6.25
N SER A 260 17.28 7.86 -5.74
CA SER A 260 16.95 6.70 -6.56
C SER A 260 15.58 6.80 -7.26
N THR A 261 14.73 7.72 -6.81
CA THR A 261 13.41 7.98 -7.41
C THR A 261 13.37 9.24 -8.27
N ASP A 262 14.50 9.87 -8.51
CA ASP A 262 14.60 10.96 -9.47
C ASP A 262 14.41 10.46 -10.91
N TYR A 263 13.83 11.31 -11.76
CA TYR A 263 13.36 10.95 -13.10
C TYR A 263 14.46 10.45 -14.06
N ASP A 264 15.72 10.78 -13.81
CA ASP A 264 16.88 10.47 -14.66
C ASP A 264 17.74 9.32 -14.12
N MET A 265 17.41 8.78 -12.94
CA MET A 265 18.24 7.79 -12.26
C MET A 265 18.09 6.37 -12.82
N CYS A 266 16.98 6.04 -13.47
CA CYS A 266 16.74 4.72 -14.04
C CYS A 266 15.88 4.79 -15.31
N ASP A 267 15.87 3.71 -16.10
CA ASP A 267 15.04 3.62 -17.30
C ASP A 267 13.55 3.50 -16.96
N ARG A 268 13.21 2.88 -15.81
CA ARG A 268 11.84 2.73 -15.33
C ARG A 268 11.79 2.74 -13.81
N LEU A 269 10.87 3.52 -13.27
CA LEU A 269 10.62 3.62 -11.83
C LEU A 269 9.17 3.20 -11.52
N TYR A 270 9.01 2.20 -10.67
CA TYR A 270 7.71 1.77 -10.16
C TYR A 270 7.53 2.25 -8.73
N PHE A 271 6.51 3.09 -8.53
CA PHE A 271 6.05 3.48 -7.20
C PHE A 271 5.10 2.40 -6.66
N ASP A 272 5.69 1.40 -6.00
CA ASP A 272 4.94 0.30 -5.40
C ASP A 272 5.65 -0.25 -4.16
N ALA A 273 4.96 -1.09 -3.40
CA ALA A 273 5.49 -1.66 -2.18
C ALA A 273 6.73 -2.52 -2.47
N VAL A 274 7.80 -2.25 -1.73
CA VAL A 274 9.02 -3.07 -1.77
C VAL A 274 8.90 -4.14 -0.70
N SER A 275 8.38 -5.30 -1.06
CA SER A 275 8.36 -6.45 -0.17
C SER A 275 8.67 -7.72 -0.93
N TYR A 276 9.40 -8.63 -0.29
CA TYR A 276 9.74 -9.92 -0.88
C TYR A 276 8.50 -10.69 -1.35
N THR A 277 7.44 -10.68 -0.59
CA THR A 277 6.19 -11.38 -0.91
C THR A 277 5.45 -10.84 -2.13
N HIS A 278 5.73 -9.61 -2.56
CA HIS A 278 5.12 -9.03 -3.76
C HIS A 278 5.97 -9.24 -5.02
N LEU A 279 7.25 -9.54 -4.88
CA LEU A 279 8.23 -9.56 -5.97
C LEU A 279 8.69 -10.96 -6.37
N THR A 280 8.68 -11.90 -5.45
CA THR A 280 9.04 -13.31 -5.70
C THR A 280 7.89 -14.14 -6.27
N LEU A 281 6.73 -13.55 -6.39
CA LEU A 281 5.50 -14.18 -6.83
C LEU A 281 4.96 -13.50 -8.08
#